data_ec70c8008eaa9cdfee3405c4837227d3
#
_entry.id   ec70c8008eaa9cdfee3405c4837227d3
#
_cell.length_a   1.000
_cell.length_b   1.000
_cell.length_c   1.000
_cell.angle_alpha   90.00
_cell.angle_beta   90.00
_cell.angle_gamma   90.00
#
_symmetry.space_group_name_H-M   'P 1'
#
loop_
_entity.id
_entity.type
_entity.pdbx_description
1 polymer ?
#
loop_
_entity_poly.entity_id
_entity_poly.type
_entity_poly.pdbx_seq_one_letter_code
_entity_poly.pdbx_strand_id
1 'polypeptide(L)'
;MCGRYAIFAEPSKLKDMFGTENILNIEPRYNAAPMQDMPIIIKTRMGMARWGLLPPWAKNDDASLAVKMINARSETVHEKPSFRDSWEKRRRCLIPVSGFYEWKKSADAKTKTPYFIHGRDNDVLALAGLWSKWNNDVVTYTILTKQADGPIADLHHRMPVIVPASQSEKWFGADTAQAHQMMADASGTSLAFHAVSNQVGAVKNDYKELVDAVAA
;
A
#
# COMPACT_ATOMS: atom_id res chain seq x y z
N MET A 1 -9.99 -3.78 -3.33
CA MET A 1 -9.14 -2.76 -2.65
C MET A 1 -7.95 -3.48 -2.07
N CYS A 2 -6.75 -2.92 -2.23
CA CYS A 2 -5.51 -3.52 -1.77
C CYS A 2 -5.60 -3.91 -0.27
N GLY A 3 -5.72 -5.18 0.02
CA GLY A 3 -5.83 -5.75 1.37
C GLY A 3 -4.73 -6.74 1.70
N ARG A 4 -3.80 -6.97 0.79
CA ARG A 4 -2.63 -7.82 0.90
C ARG A 4 -1.53 -7.34 -0.02
N TYR A 5 -0.29 -7.42 0.43
CA TYR A 5 0.87 -7.15 -0.41
C TYR A 5 2.10 -7.96 0.02
N ALA A 6 3.13 -7.94 -0.79
CA ALA A 6 4.41 -8.55 -0.50
C ALA A 6 5.53 -7.51 -0.53
N ILE A 7 6.53 -7.68 0.32
CA ILE A 7 7.79 -6.95 0.31
C ILE A 7 8.93 -7.92 0.61
N PHE A 8 9.78 -8.15 -0.36
CA PHE A 8 10.94 -9.05 -0.28
C PHE A 8 12.18 -8.46 -0.98
N ALA A 9 12.15 -7.13 -1.19
CA ALA A 9 13.32 -6.42 -1.70
C ALA A 9 14.37 -6.25 -0.61
N GLU A 10 15.64 -6.30 -1.02
CA GLU A 10 16.77 -6.08 -0.13
C GLU A 10 16.73 -4.68 0.51
N PRO A 11 17.00 -4.56 1.82
CA PRO A 11 16.95 -3.28 2.52
C PRO A 11 17.88 -2.21 1.94
N SER A 12 19.06 -2.60 1.42
CA SER A 12 20.00 -1.69 0.74
C SER A 12 19.38 -1.13 -0.55
N LYS A 13 18.70 -1.98 -1.36
CA LYS A 13 18.00 -1.54 -2.56
C LYS A 13 16.92 -0.50 -2.23
N LEU A 14 16.19 -0.71 -1.14
CA LEU A 14 15.17 0.26 -0.69
C LEU A 14 15.81 1.60 -0.28
N LYS A 15 16.91 1.56 0.46
CA LYS A 15 17.66 2.77 0.83
C LYS A 15 18.08 3.56 -0.39
N ASP A 16 18.72 2.90 -1.36
CA ASP A 16 19.24 3.56 -2.55
C ASP A 16 18.11 4.11 -3.43
N MET A 17 17.04 3.33 -3.60
CA MET A 17 15.90 3.69 -4.43
C MET A 17 15.12 4.91 -3.89
N PHE A 18 14.98 5.03 -2.58
CA PHE A 18 14.19 6.08 -1.94
C PHE A 18 15.05 7.16 -1.25
N GLY A 19 16.37 7.06 -1.31
CA GLY A 19 17.29 8.03 -0.70
C GLY A 19 17.13 8.13 0.82
N THR A 20 16.84 7.00 1.51
CA THR A 20 16.65 7.06 2.97
C THR A 20 18.00 7.16 3.71
N GLU A 21 18.01 7.92 4.81
CA GLU A 21 19.19 8.09 5.66
C GLU A 21 19.57 6.81 6.41
N ASN A 22 18.58 5.97 6.68
CA ASN A 22 18.77 4.71 7.42
C ASN A 22 18.44 3.49 6.57
N ILE A 23 19.01 2.36 6.98
CA ILE A 23 18.60 1.03 6.53
C ILE A 23 17.73 0.44 7.65
N LEU A 24 16.60 -0.11 7.27
CA LEU A 24 15.74 -0.90 8.15
C LEU A 24 15.85 -2.36 7.75
N ASN A 25 16.40 -3.19 8.63
CA ASN A 25 16.40 -4.63 8.41
C ASN A 25 14.96 -5.16 8.55
N ILE A 26 14.44 -5.67 7.47
CA ILE A 26 13.10 -6.26 7.39
C ILE A 26 13.23 -7.68 6.86
N GLU A 27 12.56 -8.60 7.50
CA GLU A 27 12.40 -9.95 6.96
C GLU A 27 11.47 -9.91 5.75
N PRO A 28 11.74 -10.69 4.70
CA PRO A 28 10.84 -10.80 3.56
C PRO A 28 9.43 -11.19 4.01
N ARG A 29 8.44 -10.49 3.48
CA ARG A 29 7.03 -10.77 3.71
C ARG A 29 6.35 -11.00 2.36
N TYR A 30 5.78 -12.16 2.20
CA TYR A 30 5.11 -12.56 0.96
C TYR A 30 3.59 -12.42 1.05
N ASN A 31 3.07 -12.15 2.25
CA ASN A 31 1.63 -12.07 2.51
C ASN A 31 1.29 -11.09 3.66
N ALA A 32 1.81 -9.86 3.57
CA ALA A 32 1.50 -8.82 4.54
C ALA A 32 0.00 -8.53 4.58
N ALA A 33 -0.55 -8.50 5.78
CA ALA A 33 -1.98 -8.33 6.04
C ALA A 33 -2.25 -7.13 6.96
N PRO A 34 -3.48 -6.59 6.97
CA PRO A 34 -3.88 -5.56 7.91
C PRO A 34 -3.54 -5.90 9.37
N MET A 35 -3.29 -4.88 10.16
CA MET A 35 -2.89 -4.91 11.57
C MET A 35 -1.46 -5.39 11.85
N GLN A 36 -0.71 -5.77 10.84
CA GLN A 36 0.72 -6.05 10.98
C GLN A 36 1.55 -4.78 10.88
N ASP A 37 2.70 -4.79 11.57
CA ASP A 37 3.71 -3.74 11.45
C ASP A 37 4.54 -3.97 10.19
N MET A 38 4.57 -2.96 9.33
CA MET A 38 5.22 -3.03 8.02
C MET A 38 6.06 -1.78 7.77
N PRO A 39 7.08 -1.86 6.91
CA PRO A 39 7.91 -0.71 6.59
C PRO A 39 7.15 0.37 5.86
N ILE A 40 7.32 1.61 6.30
CA ILE A 40 6.91 2.81 5.59
C ILE A 40 8.07 3.79 5.50
N ILE A 41 8.02 4.67 4.52
CA ILE A 41 8.99 5.75 4.32
C ILE A 41 8.29 7.07 4.59
N ILE A 42 8.86 7.88 5.48
CA ILE A 42 8.42 9.25 5.79
C ILE A 42 9.58 10.17 5.51
N LYS A 43 9.48 10.97 4.44
CA LYS A 43 10.57 11.82 3.93
C LYS A 43 11.84 10.97 3.66
N THR A 44 12.88 11.18 4.46
CA THR A 44 14.19 10.53 4.32
C THR A 44 14.40 9.35 5.27
N ARG A 45 13.37 8.90 6.00
CA ARG A 45 13.52 7.84 7.00
C ARG A 45 12.54 6.69 6.76
N MET A 46 13.05 5.49 6.90
CA MET A 46 12.25 4.26 6.91
C MET A 46 12.03 3.81 8.35
N GLY A 47 10.80 3.40 8.66
CA GLY A 47 10.42 2.89 9.97
C GLY A 47 9.25 1.91 9.87
N MET A 48 8.96 1.21 10.97
CA MET A 48 7.81 0.31 11.06
C MET A 48 6.57 1.09 11.49
N ALA A 49 5.43 0.73 10.89
CA ALA A 49 4.13 1.28 11.24
C ALA A 49 3.03 0.23 11.06
N ARG A 50 1.98 0.28 11.85
CA ARG A 50 0.88 -0.65 11.77
C ARG A 50 -0.08 -0.29 10.63
N TRP A 51 -0.40 -1.29 9.80
CA TRP A 51 -1.35 -1.13 8.70
C TRP A 51 -2.80 -1.11 9.19
N GLY A 52 -3.44 0.02 9.09
CA GLY A 52 -4.77 0.33 9.58
C GLY A 52 -4.72 1.62 10.40
N LEU A 53 -4.97 2.75 9.74
CA LEU A 53 -4.81 4.07 10.33
C LEU A 53 -5.78 4.26 11.51
N LEU A 54 -5.24 4.65 12.65
CA LEU A 54 -6.00 5.17 13.78
C LEU A 54 -5.90 6.69 13.79
N PRO A 55 -7.04 7.39 13.64
CA PRO A 55 -7.03 8.85 13.73
C PRO A 55 -6.73 9.30 15.17
N PRO A 56 -6.20 10.52 15.38
CA PRO A 56 -5.80 11.00 16.71
C PRO A 56 -6.94 11.03 17.75
N TRP A 57 -8.18 11.13 17.28
CA TRP A 57 -9.37 11.15 18.14
C TRP A 57 -9.88 9.76 18.55
N ALA A 58 -9.32 8.68 18.01
CA ALA A 58 -9.70 7.32 18.43
C ALA A 58 -9.36 7.12 19.91
N LYS A 59 -10.37 6.74 20.69
CA LYS A 59 -10.23 6.64 22.16
C LYS A 59 -9.44 5.43 22.61
N ASN A 60 -9.54 4.34 21.87
CA ASN A 60 -8.92 3.05 22.18
C ASN A 60 -8.14 2.55 20.97
N ASP A 61 -7.25 1.58 21.19
CA ASP A 61 -6.65 0.79 20.13
C ASP A 61 -7.71 -0.15 19.52
N ASP A 62 -8.60 0.47 18.75
CA ASP A 62 -9.75 -0.22 18.16
C ASP A 62 -9.35 -0.91 16.86
N ALA A 63 -9.03 -2.20 16.97
CA ALA A 63 -8.71 -3.04 15.83
C ALA A 63 -9.86 -3.07 14.79
N SER A 64 -11.12 -2.97 15.22
CA SER A 64 -12.27 -2.98 14.32
C SER A 64 -12.36 -1.70 13.48
N LEU A 65 -11.97 -0.58 14.07
CA LEU A 65 -11.83 0.70 13.36
C LEU A 65 -10.63 0.65 12.42
N ALA A 66 -9.47 0.22 12.91
CA ALA A 66 -8.22 0.17 12.14
C ALA A 66 -8.35 -0.69 10.86
N VAL A 67 -8.99 -1.87 10.95
CA VAL A 67 -9.25 -2.74 9.79
C VAL A 67 -10.10 -2.06 8.72
N LYS A 68 -11.01 -1.15 9.10
CA LYS A 68 -11.79 -0.36 8.14
C LYS A 68 -10.99 0.79 7.51
N MET A 69 -9.84 1.15 8.11
CA MET A 69 -8.99 2.27 7.71
C MET A 69 -7.68 1.83 7.03
N ILE A 70 -7.64 0.62 6.48
CA ILE A 70 -6.47 0.10 5.72
C ILE A 70 -6.31 0.80 4.37
N ASN A 71 -7.39 1.32 3.81
CA ASN A 71 -7.39 2.08 2.56
C ASN A 71 -8.19 3.37 2.68
N ALA A 72 -7.71 4.43 2.04
CA ALA A 72 -8.41 5.69 1.88
C ALA A 72 -8.57 6.01 0.38
N ARG A 73 -9.76 6.47 -0.02
CA ARG A 73 -10.00 6.89 -1.41
C ARG A 73 -9.39 8.25 -1.65
N SER A 74 -8.54 8.39 -2.67
CA SER A 74 -7.90 9.65 -3.03
C SER A 74 -8.91 10.77 -3.31
N GLU A 75 -10.06 10.42 -3.85
CA GLU A 75 -11.12 11.36 -4.23
C GLU A 75 -11.78 12.05 -3.01
N THR A 76 -11.83 11.38 -1.86
CA THR A 76 -12.54 11.87 -0.68
C THR A 76 -11.69 11.92 0.59
N VAL A 77 -10.39 11.70 0.48
CA VAL A 77 -9.47 11.63 1.62
C VAL A 77 -9.46 12.92 2.45
N HIS A 78 -9.63 14.07 1.80
CA HIS A 78 -9.67 15.39 2.40
C HIS A 78 -10.98 15.70 3.16
N GLU A 79 -12.05 14.96 2.86
CA GLU A 79 -13.38 15.18 3.47
C GLU A 79 -13.61 14.26 4.67
N LYS A 80 -13.08 13.03 4.61
CA LYS A 80 -13.39 11.99 5.59
C LYS A 80 -12.72 12.27 6.95
N PRO A 81 -13.48 12.35 8.05
CA PRO A 81 -12.94 12.69 9.38
C PRO A 81 -11.77 11.79 9.81
N SER A 82 -11.76 10.52 9.40
CA SER A 82 -10.69 9.58 9.73
C SER A 82 -9.33 9.93 9.09
N PHE A 83 -9.32 10.60 7.96
CA PHE A 83 -8.11 10.87 7.18
C PHE A 83 -7.75 12.35 7.07
N ARG A 84 -8.74 13.24 7.24
CA ARG A 84 -8.61 14.69 7.05
C ARG A 84 -7.46 15.29 7.85
N ASP A 85 -7.32 14.95 9.13
CA ASP A 85 -6.22 15.45 9.96
C ASP A 85 -4.84 15.09 9.39
N SER A 86 -4.66 13.84 8.98
CA SER A 86 -3.40 13.39 8.36
C SER A 86 -3.16 14.04 7.00
N TRP A 87 -4.23 14.26 6.23
CA TRP A 87 -4.16 14.93 4.94
C TRP A 87 -3.75 16.41 5.05
N GLU A 88 -4.44 17.17 5.89
CA GLU A 88 -4.19 18.59 6.12
C GLU A 88 -2.79 18.84 6.73
N LYS A 89 -2.37 17.97 7.64
CA LYS A 89 -1.03 18.02 8.25
C LYS A 89 0.07 17.45 7.34
N ARG A 90 -0.25 17.11 6.10
CA ARG A 90 0.68 16.55 5.11
C ARG A 90 1.45 15.34 5.64
N ARG A 91 0.81 14.50 6.46
CA ARG A 91 1.39 13.28 7.00
C ARG A 91 1.39 12.17 5.94
N ARG A 92 2.18 12.36 4.91
CA ARG A 92 2.31 11.44 3.79
C ARG A 92 3.42 10.44 4.05
N CYS A 93 3.21 9.22 3.58
CA CYS A 93 4.23 8.18 3.55
C CYS A 93 4.23 7.48 2.20
N LEU A 94 5.26 6.68 1.97
CA LEU A 94 5.33 5.70 0.90
C LEU A 94 5.45 4.31 1.53
N ILE A 95 4.75 3.34 0.98
CA ILE A 95 4.81 1.95 1.38
C ILE A 95 5.55 1.20 0.27
N PRO A 96 6.81 0.77 0.50
CA PRO A 96 7.54 -0.03 -0.47
C PRO A 96 6.94 -1.42 -0.54
N VAL A 97 6.64 -1.90 -1.74
CA VAL A 97 6.11 -3.24 -1.97
C VAL A 97 6.75 -3.88 -3.20
N SER A 98 7.00 -5.18 -3.17
CA SER A 98 7.40 -5.95 -4.35
C SER A 98 6.21 -6.22 -5.26
N GLY A 99 5.00 -6.18 -4.71
CA GLY A 99 3.73 -6.31 -5.40
C GLY A 99 2.58 -6.41 -4.41
N PHE A 100 1.37 -6.43 -4.92
CA PHE A 100 0.15 -6.53 -4.11
C PHE A 100 -0.83 -7.52 -4.71
N TYR A 101 -1.81 -7.95 -3.91
CA TYR A 101 -2.79 -8.95 -4.34
C TYR A 101 -4.17 -8.33 -4.51
N GLU A 102 -4.87 -8.79 -5.55
CA GLU A 102 -6.29 -8.55 -5.76
C GLU A 102 -7.00 -9.84 -6.20
N TRP A 103 -8.29 -9.92 -5.92
CA TRP A 103 -9.10 -11.10 -6.20
C TRP A 103 -10.10 -10.80 -7.30
N LYS A 104 -9.87 -11.38 -8.47
CA LYS A 104 -10.82 -11.32 -9.58
C LYS A 104 -12.00 -12.25 -9.30
N LYS A 105 -13.20 -11.73 -9.37
CA LYS A 105 -14.42 -12.55 -9.29
C LYS A 105 -14.61 -13.31 -10.61
N SER A 106 -15.03 -14.58 -10.52
CA SER A 106 -15.51 -15.33 -11.68
C SER A 106 -16.78 -14.67 -12.27
N ALA A 107 -17.10 -15.01 -13.52
CA ALA A 107 -18.28 -14.47 -14.20
C ALA A 107 -19.60 -14.74 -13.43
N ASP A 108 -19.69 -15.88 -12.76
CA ASP A 108 -20.85 -16.26 -11.91
C ASP A 108 -20.76 -15.71 -10.47
N ALA A 109 -19.70 -14.95 -10.14
CA ALA A 109 -19.40 -14.36 -8.84
C ALA A 109 -19.28 -15.35 -7.66
N LYS A 110 -19.21 -16.67 -7.92
CA LYS A 110 -19.15 -17.72 -6.89
C LYS A 110 -17.74 -17.95 -6.38
N THR A 111 -16.74 -17.76 -7.22
CA THR A 111 -15.33 -17.96 -6.88
C THR A 111 -14.53 -16.68 -7.07
N LYS A 112 -13.37 -16.63 -6.44
CA LYS A 112 -12.41 -15.53 -6.61
C LYS A 112 -11.03 -16.14 -6.81
N THR A 113 -10.36 -15.69 -7.86
CA THR A 113 -8.98 -16.07 -8.15
C THR A 113 -8.06 -14.94 -7.69
N PRO A 114 -7.07 -15.20 -6.84
CA PRO A 114 -6.09 -14.21 -6.46
C PRO A 114 -5.08 -13.99 -7.60
N TYR A 115 -4.70 -12.74 -7.77
CA TYR A 115 -3.66 -12.31 -8.70
C TYR A 115 -2.59 -11.55 -7.93
N PHE A 116 -1.33 -11.81 -8.24
CA PHE A 116 -0.21 -10.98 -7.81
C PHE A 116 0.07 -9.93 -8.87
N ILE A 117 0.08 -8.67 -8.45
CA ILE A 117 0.24 -7.50 -9.30
C ILE A 117 1.57 -6.85 -8.94
N HIS A 118 2.44 -6.65 -9.93
CA HIS A 118 3.79 -6.14 -9.74
C HIS A 118 4.21 -5.20 -10.87
N GLY A 119 5.32 -4.52 -10.74
CA GLY A 119 5.93 -3.78 -11.84
C GLY A 119 6.38 -4.72 -12.96
N ARG A 120 6.28 -4.30 -14.23
CA ARG A 120 6.68 -5.15 -15.38
C ARG A 120 8.12 -5.64 -15.28
N ASP A 121 9.01 -4.81 -14.76
CA ASP A 121 10.44 -5.11 -14.61
C ASP A 121 10.77 -5.70 -13.23
N ASN A 122 9.77 -6.19 -12.49
CA ASN A 122 9.87 -6.65 -11.09
C ASN A 122 10.50 -5.63 -10.14
N ASP A 123 10.32 -4.35 -10.45
CA ASP A 123 10.78 -3.25 -9.61
C ASP A 123 9.88 -3.10 -8.38
N VAL A 124 10.49 -2.58 -7.32
CA VAL A 124 9.75 -2.20 -6.12
C VAL A 124 8.79 -1.05 -6.46
N LEU A 125 7.55 -1.21 -6.10
CA LEU A 125 6.54 -0.17 -6.21
C LEU A 125 6.49 0.63 -4.91
N ALA A 126 6.21 1.93 -5.00
CA ALA A 126 5.92 2.77 -3.85
C ALA A 126 4.43 3.12 -3.84
N LEU A 127 3.68 2.56 -2.92
CA LEU A 127 2.28 2.91 -2.74
C LEU A 127 2.18 4.19 -1.90
N ALA A 128 1.40 5.15 -2.37
CA ALA A 128 1.12 6.37 -1.60
C ALA A 128 0.27 6.04 -0.38
N GLY A 129 0.59 6.67 0.74
CA GLY A 129 -0.15 6.51 1.98
C GLY A 129 -0.20 7.78 2.82
N LEU A 130 -1.04 7.71 3.83
CA LEU A 130 -1.06 8.66 4.94
C LEU A 130 -0.72 7.91 6.23
N TRP A 131 -0.04 8.61 7.12
CA TRP A 131 0.24 8.08 8.45
C TRP A 131 -0.37 8.94 9.54
N SER A 132 -0.60 8.35 10.69
CA SER A 132 -1.07 9.00 11.90
C SER A 132 -0.26 8.50 13.09
N LYS A 133 -0.05 9.38 14.06
CA LYS A 133 0.50 9.01 15.36
C LYS A 133 -0.65 8.99 16.36
N TRP A 134 -0.98 7.80 16.83
CA TRP A 134 -2.01 7.59 17.83
C TRP A 134 -1.38 7.40 19.20
N ASN A 135 -1.97 8.03 20.22
CA ASN A 135 -1.54 7.97 21.63
C ASN A 135 -0.04 8.19 21.86
N ASN A 136 0.56 9.10 21.08
CA ASN A 136 1.97 9.51 21.07
C ASN A 136 3.02 8.44 20.74
N ASP A 137 2.69 7.15 20.69
CA ASP A 137 3.69 6.09 20.51
C ASP A 137 3.42 5.20 19.30
N VAL A 138 2.17 4.97 18.92
CA VAL A 138 1.83 4.05 17.84
C VAL A 138 1.70 4.79 16.52
N VAL A 139 2.60 4.51 15.59
CA VAL A 139 2.47 4.99 14.21
C VAL A 139 1.63 4.00 13.41
N THR A 140 0.59 4.52 12.75
CA THR A 140 -0.31 3.75 11.91
C THR A 140 -0.42 4.37 10.53
N TYR A 141 -0.77 3.58 9.51
CA TYR A 141 -0.89 4.11 8.14
C TYR A 141 -2.07 3.50 7.38
N THR A 142 -2.45 4.18 6.30
CA THR A 142 -3.43 3.75 5.32
C THR A 142 -2.85 3.87 3.92
N ILE A 143 -3.27 3.00 2.99
CA ILE A 143 -2.89 3.07 1.59
C ILE A 143 -3.92 3.92 0.83
N LEU A 144 -3.47 4.89 0.06
CA LEU A 144 -4.32 5.68 -0.82
C LEU A 144 -4.68 4.87 -2.06
N THR A 145 -5.96 4.91 -2.43
CA THR A 145 -6.46 4.19 -3.60
C THR A 145 -7.22 5.10 -4.54
N LYS A 146 -7.19 4.80 -5.82
CA LYS A 146 -7.92 5.49 -6.89
C LYS A 146 -8.74 4.50 -7.73
N GLN A 147 -9.54 4.99 -8.66
CA GLN A 147 -10.14 4.15 -9.69
C GLN A 147 -9.03 3.45 -10.48
N ALA A 148 -9.19 2.16 -10.73
CA ALA A 148 -8.22 1.40 -11.49
C ALA A 148 -8.21 1.83 -12.97
N ASP A 149 -7.02 1.82 -13.55
CA ASP A 149 -6.77 2.02 -14.97
C ASP A 149 -5.80 0.96 -15.51
N GLY A 150 -5.55 1.02 -16.82
CA GLY A 150 -4.69 0.05 -17.48
C GLY A 150 -5.16 -1.39 -17.28
N PRO A 151 -4.24 -2.36 -17.23
CA PRO A 151 -4.59 -3.78 -17.12
C PRO A 151 -5.25 -4.15 -15.79
N ILE A 152 -5.11 -3.32 -14.76
CA ILE A 152 -5.68 -3.61 -13.43
C ILE A 152 -7.20 -3.42 -13.41
N ALA A 153 -7.74 -2.60 -14.29
CA ALA A 153 -9.19 -2.39 -14.40
C ALA A 153 -9.96 -3.68 -14.70
N ASP A 154 -9.31 -4.65 -15.36
CA ASP A 154 -9.90 -5.96 -15.66
C ASP A 154 -9.96 -6.90 -14.45
N LEU A 155 -9.16 -6.61 -13.41
CA LEU A 155 -9.11 -7.39 -12.17
C LEU A 155 -10.01 -6.81 -11.10
N HIS A 156 -9.91 -5.50 -10.90
CA HIS A 156 -10.61 -4.81 -9.82
C HIS A 156 -10.86 -3.34 -10.18
N HIS A 157 -11.96 -2.76 -9.74
CA HIS A 157 -12.34 -1.37 -10.00
C HIS A 157 -11.50 -0.31 -9.24
N ARG A 158 -10.67 -0.74 -8.28
CA ARG A 158 -9.76 0.14 -7.52
C ARG A 158 -8.34 -0.39 -7.57
N MET A 159 -7.37 0.52 -7.51
CA MET A 159 -5.95 0.22 -7.37
C MET A 159 -5.28 1.16 -6.37
N PRO A 160 -4.15 0.78 -5.76
CA PRO A 160 -3.33 1.73 -5.00
C PRO A 160 -2.85 2.88 -5.89
N VAL A 161 -2.70 4.06 -5.29
CA VAL A 161 -1.96 5.16 -5.92
C VAL A 161 -0.49 4.82 -5.87
N ILE A 162 0.16 4.72 -7.04
CA ILE A 162 1.58 4.41 -7.16
C ILE A 162 2.33 5.69 -7.47
N VAL A 163 3.34 5.98 -6.67
CA VAL A 163 4.25 7.12 -6.86
C VAL A 163 5.58 6.57 -7.36
N PRO A 164 6.07 6.97 -8.53
CA PRO A 164 7.41 6.60 -8.98
C PRO A 164 8.46 7.01 -7.94
N ALA A 165 9.46 6.17 -7.68
CA ALA A 165 10.50 6.45 -6.69
C ALA A 165 11.22 7.78 -6.96
N SER A 166 11.42 8.14 -8.23
CA SER A 166 11.97 9.43 -8.66
C SER A 166 11.10 10.65 -8.28
N GLN A 167 9.85 10.43 -7.90
CA GLN A 167 8.92 11.49 -7.46
C GLN A 167 8.67 11.47 -5.95
N SER A 168 9.41 10.69 -5.18
CA SER A 168 9.25 10.56 -3.72
C SER A 168 9.39 11.91 -3.02
N GLU A 169 10.42 12.68 -3.34
CA GLU A 169 10.66 13.99 -2.76
C GLU A 169 9.50 14.95 -3.07
N LYS A 170 9.05 14.96 -4.33
CA LYS A 170 7.89 15.76 -4.75
C LYS A 170 6.63 15.36 -3.97
N TRP A 171 6.39 14.06 -3.77
CA TRP A 171 5.26 13.55 -2.98
C TRP A 171 5.27 14.07 -1.54
N PHE A 172 6.42 14.03 -0.89
CA PHE A 172 6.56 14.51 0.50
C PHE A 172 6.47 16.04 0.62
N GLY A 173 6.99 16.77 -0.37
CA GLY A 173 7.01 18.25 -0.38
C GLY A 173 5.73 18.90 -0.90
N ALA A 174 4.92 18.18 -1.66
CA ALA A 174 3.73 18.70 -2.33
C ALA A 174 2.77 19.40 -1.35
N ASP A 175 2.13 20.45 -1.77
CA ASP A 175 0.93 20.96 -1.09
C ASP A 175 -0.28 20.02 -1.36
N THR A 176 -1.45 20.37 -0.84
CA THR A 176 -2.64 19.51 -0.99
C THR A 176 -3.13 19.41 -2.42
N ALA A 177 -3.07 20.50 -3.19
CA ALA A 177 -3.51 20.52 -4.59
C ALA A 177 -2.54 19.73 -5.48
N GLN A 178 -1.25 19.92 -5.30
CA GLN A 178 -0.21 19.16 -5.99
C GLN A 178 -0.31 17.66 -5.69
N ALA A 179 -0.56 17.28 -4.43
CA ALA A 179 -0.72 15.88 -4.05
C ALA A 179 -1.99 15.26 -4.68
N HIS A 180 -3.09 16.01 -4.75
CA HIS A 180 -4.29 15.55 -5.49
C HIS A 180 -3.98 15.32 -6.97
N GLN A 181 -3.25 16.22 -7.61
CA GLN A 181 -2.86 16.06 -9.01
C GLN A 181 -1.96 14.82 -9.19
N MET A 182 -0.97 14.62 -8.32
CA MET A 182 -0.11 13.42 -8.37
C MET A 182 -0.92 12.13 -8.23
N MET A 183 -1.93 12.10 -7.36
CA MET A 183 -2.81 10.94 -7.22
C MET A 183 -3.68 10.69 -8.45
N ALA A 184 -4.16 11.76 -9.09
CA ALA A 184 -4.93 11.68 -10.34
C ALA A 184 -4.09 11.16 -11.51
N ASP A 185 -2.84 11.64 -11.63
CA ASP A 185 -1.91 11.30 -12.69
C ASP A 185 -1.28 9.88 -12.53
N ALA A 186 -1.36 9.31 -11.34
CA ALA A 186 -0.85 7.95 -11.10
C ALA A 186 -1.52 6.94 -12.04
N SER A 187 -0.74 6.06 -12.65
CA SER A 187 -1.24 5.10 -13.65
C SER A 187 -0.81 3.67 -13.34
N GLY A 188 -1.68 2.73 -13.68
CA GLY A 188 -1.41 1.28 -13.62
C GLY A 188 -0.86 0.68 -14.92
N THR A 189 -0.54 1.49 -15.92
CA THR A 189 -0.13 0.99 -17.26
C THR A 189 1.19 0.22 -17.26
N SER A 190 2.09 0.50 -16.31
CA SER A 190 3.36 -0.21 -16.14
C SER A 190 3.27 -1.48 -15.29
N LEU A 191 2.07 -1.85 -14.85
CA LEU A 191 1.86 -3.05 -14.03
C LEU A 191 1.65 -4.28 -14.92
N ALA A 192 2.07 -5.42 -14.37
CA ALA A 192 1.76 -6.75 -14.85
C ALA A 192 1.12 -7.57 -13.74
N PHE A 193 0.46 -8.67 -14.09
CA PHE A 193 -0.14 -9.55 -13.09
C PHE A 193 -0.22 -10.98 -13.60
N HIS A 194 -0.26 -11.93 -12.69
CA HIS A 194 -0.52 -13.33 -12.94
C HIS A 194 -1.34 -13.95 -11.82
N ALA A 195 -2.04 -15.04 -12.12
CA ALA A 195 -2.79 -15.79 -11.10
C ALA A 195 -1.83 -16.49 -10.15
N VAL A 196 -2.18 -16.53 -8.86
CA VAL A 196 -1.39 -17.19 -7.82
C VAL A 196 -2.25 -18.17 -7.02
N SER A 197 -1.60 -18.94 -6.13
CA SER A 197 -2.29 -19.93 -5.31
C SER A 197 -3.32 -19.28 -4.37
N ASN A 198 -4.49 -19.91 -4.23
CA ASN A 198 -5.52 -19.53 -3.28
C ASN A 198 -5.03 -19.56 -1.81
N GLN A 199 -3.89 -20.18 -1.53
CA GLN A 199 -3.29 -20.20 -0.20
C GLN A 199 -2.93 -18.82 0.33
N VAL A 200 -2.72 -17.82 -0.53
CA VAL A 200 -2.53 -16.42 -0.14
C VAL A 200 -3.73 -15.85 0.64
N GLY A 201 -4.90 -16.45 0.51
CA GLY A 201 -6.11 -16.06 1.27
C GLY A 201 -5.94 -16.21 2.79
N ALA A 202 -5.15 -17.17 3.26
CA ALA A 202 -4.92 -17.40 4.68
C ALA A 202 -3.72 -16.57 5.17
N VAL A 203 -3.95 -15.67 6.15
CA VAL A 203 -2.92 -14.75 6.69
C VAL A 203 -1.71 -15.49 7.27
N LYS A 204 -1.92 -16.70 7.80
CA LYS A 204 -0.84 -17.54 8.37
C LYS A 204 0.16 -18.05 7.34
N ASN A 205 -0.23 -18.08 6.08
CA ASN A 205 0.65 -18.47 4.98
C ASN A 205 1.50 -17.26 4.57
N ASP A 206 2.81 -17.35 4.77
CA ASP A 206 3.76 -16.28 4.43
C ASP A 206 5.08 -16.92 3.99
N TYR A 207 5.16 -17.30 2.71
CA TYR A 207 6.31 -17.99 2.11
C TYR A 207 6.42 -17.63 0.63
N LYS A 208 7.63 -17.82 0.06
CA LYS A 208 8.03 -17.32 -1.24
C LYS A 208 7.11 -17.75 -2.40
N GLU A 209 6.68 -18.99 -2.41
CA GLU A 209 5.90 -19.57 -3.51
C GLU A 209 4.49 -18.95 -3.65
N LEU A 210 4.06 -18.12 -2.68
CA LEU A 210 2.78 -17.40 -2.78
C LEU A 210 2.75 -16.34 -3.90
N VAL A 211 3.92 -15.89 -4.36
CA VAL A 211 4.02 -14.93 -5.47
C VAL A 211 4.22 -15.60 -6.83
N ASP A 212 4.39 -16.92 -6.85
CA ASP A 212 4.64 -17.66 -8.08
C ASP A 212 3.35 -17.84 -8.91
N ALA A 213 3.49 -17.77 -10.23
CA ALA A 213 2.38 -18.01 -11.13
C ALA A 213 1.89 -19.46 -11.03
N VAL A 214 0.58 -19.64 -10.90
CA VAL A 214 -0.04 -20.96 -11.05
C VAL A 214 -0.50 -21.18 -12.48
N ALA A 215 -0.49 -22.45 -12.92
CA ALA A 215 -1.06 -22.82 -14.21
C ALA A 215 -2.54 -22.39 -14.26
N ALA A 216 -2.91 -21.76 -15.37
CA ALA A 216 -4.29 -21.33 -15.66
C ALA A 216 -5.20 -22.52 -15.92
#